data_1e99f3bfd0d1c69c803901aefd74e0cc
#
_entry.id   1e99f3bfd0d1c69c803901aefd74e0cc
#
_cell.length_a   1.000
_cell.length_b   1.000
_cell.length_c   1.000
_cell.angle_alpha   90.00
_cell.angle_beta   90.00
_cell.angle_gamma   90.00
#
_symmetry.space_group_name_H-M   'P 1'
#
loop_
_entity.id
_entity.type
_entity.pdbx_description
1 polymer ?
#
loop_
_entity_poly.entity_id
_entity_poly.type
_entity_poly.pdbx_seq_one_letter_code
_entity_poly.pdbx_strand_id
1 'polypeptide(L)'
;MRETWGVISHAWDEACNLIDWAPDRPATAISEMPFGQGYYSGHVIYAADGAFQWSGDDDGDGDPRSAWHPSIHMPRRASRILLEIVSVRVERLNDCSDADARAEGTPGGHGVIPSYNYHATPSEHFSHLWESINGAGSWAANPWVWVIEFKRVAP
;
A
#
# COMPACT_ATOMS: atom_id res chain seq x y z
N MET A 1 3.82 -8.45 -0.74
CA MET A 1 3.39 -7.11 -1.20
C MET A 1 4.24 -6.06 -0.50
N ARG A 2 4.54 -4.95 -1.14
CA ARG A 2 5.36 -3.88 -0.56
C ARG A 2 4.52 -2.63 -0.38
N GLU A 3 4.75 -1.94 0.73
CA GLU A 3 4.03 -0.72 1.11
C GLU A 3 5.02 0.45 1.22
N THR A 4 4.53 1.68 1.17
CA THR A 4 5.31 2.86 1.59
C THR A 4 5.56 2.74 3.09
N TRP A 5 6.79 2.87 3.52
CA TRP A 5 7.26 2.49 4.85
C TRP A 5 8.27 3.48 5.42
N GLY A 6 8.48 3.42 6.71
CA GLY A 6 9.51 4.17 7.41
C GLY A 6 10.01 3.39 8.62
N VAL A 7 11.02 3.90 9.30
CA VAL A 7 11.57 3.30 10.53
C VAL A 7 11.61 4.34 11.63
N ILE A 8 11.13 3.95 12.80
CA ILE A 8 11.26 4.72 14.03
C ILE A 8 12.12 3.90 15.00
N SER A 9 13.23 4.49 15.45
CA SER A 9 14.14 3.84 16.42
C SER A 9 13.94 4.36 17.84
N HIS A 10 13.58 5.62 18.00
CA HIS A 10 13.49 6.30 19.28
C HIS A 10 12.39 7.37 19.29
N ALA A 11 12.07 7.83 20.49
CA ALA A 11 11.26 9.00 20.76
C ALA A 11 12.00 9.90 21.77
N TRP A 12 11.39 11.03 22.12
CA TRP A 12 11.92 11.93 23.13
C TRP A 12 10.91 12.01 24.29
N ASP A 13 11.39 11.97 25.53
CA ASP A 13 10.55 12.22 26.70
C ASP A 13 10.32 13.73 26.92
N GLU A 14 9.49 14.07 27.92
CA GLU A 14 9.19 15.49 28.28
C GLU A 14 10.43 16.29 28.70
N ALA A 15 11.51 15.62 29.10
CA ALA A 15 12.78 16.23 29.51
C ALA A 15 13.79 16.24 28.35
N CYS A 16 13.37 15.94 27.12
CA CYS A 16 14.22 15.84 25.93
C CYS A 16 15.32 14.76 26.01
N ASN A 17 15.11 13.67 26.77
CA ASN A 17 15.97 12.51 26.72
C ASN A 17 15.49 11.53 25.66
N LEU A 18 16.46 10.89 25.01
CA LEU A 18 16.21 9.83 24.04
C LEU A 18 15.64 8.60 24.75
N ILE A 19 14.50 8.12 24.28
CA ILE A 19 13.87 6.89 24.77
C ILE A 19 13.53 5.96 23.62
N ASP A 20 13.36 4.66 23.89
CA ASP A 20 12.84 3.73 22.90
C ASP A 20 11.41 4.11 22.52
N TRP A 21 11.14 4.15 21.21
CA TRP A 21 9.78 4.40 20.75
C TRP A 21 8.88 3.19 21.01
N ALA A 22 7.78 3.41 21.72
CA ALA A 22 6.72 2.42 21.90
C ALA A 22 5.69 2.55 20.76
N PRO A 23 5.36 1.45 20.05
CA PRO A 23 4.42 1.52 18.94
C PRO A 23 3.02 1.99 19.35
N ASP A 24 2.55 3.08 18.76
CA ASP A 24 1.19 3.62 18.87
C ASP A 24 0.29 3.16 17.70
N ARG A 25 0.84 2.36 16.80
CA ARG A 25 0.23 1.83 15.57
C ARG A 25 0.81 0.47 15.22
N PRO A 26 0.20 -0.28 14.25
CA PRO A 26 0.79 -1.51 13.75
C PRO A 26 2.22 -1.30 13.25
N ALA A 27 3.18 -2.00 13.85
CA ALA A 27 4.59 -1.86 13.53
C ALA A 27 5.28 -3.22 13.55
N THR A 28 6.38 -3.33 12.80
CA THR A 28 7.20 -4.56 12.77
C THR A 28 8.56 -4.25 13.40
N ALA A 29 8.88 -4.94 14.51
CA ALA A 29 10.19 -4.79 15.14
C ALA A 29 11.30 -5.33 14.24
N ILE A 30 12.38 -4.56 14.13
CA ILE A 30 13.57 -4.93 13.35
C ILE A 30 14.84 -4.68 14.18
N SER A 31 15.85 -5.48 13.92
CA SER A 31 17.19 -5.29 14.47
C SER A 31 18.21 -5.50 13.37
N GLU A 32 19.11 -4.54 13.23
CA GLU A 32 20.19 -4.57 12.24
C GLU A 32 19.72 -4.96 10.82
N MET A 33 18.62 -4.35 10.38
CA MET A 33 18.13 -4.57 9.03
C MET A 33 18.97 -3.74 8.05
N PRO A 34 19.66 -4.36 7.08
CA PRO A 34 20.45 -3.62 6.11
C PRO A 34 19.54 -2.82 5.17
N PHE A 35 19.84 -1.53 5.00
CA PHE A 35 19.18 -0.66 4.04
C PHE A 35 20.10 0.49 3.63
N GLY A 36 20.27 0.72 2.32
CA GLY A 36 21.22 1.71 1.80
C GLY A 36 22.66 1.33 2.17
N GLN A 37 23.37 2.27 2.78
CA GLN A 37 24.77 2.09 3.23
C GLN A 37 24.89 1.76 4.73
N GLY A 38 23.76 1.48 5.40
CA GLY A 38 23.74 1.27 6.85
C GLY A 38 22.80 0.18 7.30
N TYR A 39 22.54 0.19 8.60
CA TYR A 39 21.61 -0.74 9.27
C TYR A 39 20.56 0.05 10.03
N TYR A 40 19.32 -0.44 9.99
CA TYR A 40 18.21 0.10 10.75
C TYR A 40 17.81 -0.85 11.87
N SER A 41 17.58 -0.28 13.06
CA SER A 41 16.99 -0.97 14.20
C SER A 41 15.82 -0.15 14.73
N GLY A 42 14.86 -0.79 15.39
CA GLY A 42 13.63 -0.15 15.88
C GLY A 42 12.39 -0.79 15.30
N HIS A 43 11.47 0.03 14.78
CA HIS A 43 10.17 -0.42 14.32
C HIS A 43 9.87 0.11 12.91
N VAL A 44 9.53 -0.78 12.01
CA VAL A 44 8.97 -0.40 10.69
C VAL A 44 7.54 0.01 10.87
N ILE A 45 7.19 1.17 10.34
CA ILE A 45 5.83 1.71 10.24
C ILE A 45 5.42 1.82 8.77
N TYR A 46 4.11 1.92 8.53
CA TYR A 46 3.55 1.88 7.18
C TYR A 46 2.62 3.06 6.96
N ALA A 47 2.74 3.69 5.78
CA ALA A 47 1.93 4.87 5.44
C ALA A 47 0.42 4.57 5.38
N ALA A 48 0.05 3.31 5.16
CA ALA A 48 -1.35 2.88 5.18
C ALA A 48 -2.00 2.98 6.58
N ASP A 49 -1.19 3.01 7.65
CA ASP A 49 -1.69 3.06 9.03
C ASP A 49 -1.75 4.49 9.60
N GLY A 50 -1.40 5.50 8.82
CA GLY A 50 -1.49 6.91 9.20
C GLY A 50 -0.31 7.75 8.77
N ALA A 51 -0.47 9.06 8.90
CA ALA A 51 0.58 10.02 8.59
C ALA A 51 1.69 9.96 9.65
N PHE A 52 2.91 10.22 9.20
CA PHE A 52 4.06 10.43 10.06
C PHE A 52 4.96 11.49 9.42
N GLN A 53 5.32 12.49 10.20
CA GLN A 53 6.28 13.51 9.81
C GLN A 53 7.48 13.44 10.77
N TRP A 54 8.67 13.39 10.20
CA TRP A 54 9.88 13.61 10.97
C TRP A 54 10.00 15.12 11.23
N SER A 55 10.09 15.53 12.47
CA SER A 55 10.54 16.88 12.78
C SER A 55 12.02 16.95 12.38
N GLY A 56 12.36 17.91 11.51
CA GLY A 56 13.71 18.05 10.99
C GLY A 56 14.78 18.18 12.08
N ASP A 57 16.04 18.09 11.65
CA ASP A 57 17.20 18.13 12.51
C ASP A 57 17.12 19.21 13.60
N ASP A 58 17.62 18.88 14.77
CA ASP A 58 17.67 19.65 16.01
C ASP A 58 18.34 21.05 15.87
N ASP A 59 18.89 21.36 14.70
CA ASP A 59 19.55 22.62 14.37
C ASP A 59 18.59 23.76 13.96
N GLY A 60 17.27 23.54 14.07
CA GLY A 60 16.25 24.61 14.00
C GLY A 60 15.95 25.17 12.61
N ASP A 61 16.56 24.69 11.55
CA ASP A 61 16.42 25.21 10.17
C ASP A 61 16.00 24.12 9.16
N GLY A 62 15.62 22.94 9.63
CA GLY A 62 15.25 21.80 8.79
C GLY A 62 13.81 21.84 8.32
N ASP A 63 13.57 21.81 7.00
CA ASP A 63 12.28 21.49 6.44
C ASP A 63 11.78 20.14 6.97
N PRO A 64 10.49 20.00 7.34
CA PRO A 64 9.93 18.73 7.78
C PRO A 64 10.10 17.69 6.65
N ARG A 65 11.02 16.77 6.85
CA ARG A 65 11.30 15.71 5.86
C ARG A 65 10.33 14.55 6.07
N SER A 66 9.83 14.03 4.98
CA SER A 66 9.06 12.81 5.01
C SER A 66 9.96 11.62 5.40
N ALA A 67 9.62 10.93 6.48
CA ALA A 67 10.28 9.69 6.87
C ALA A 67 9.93 8.50 5.95
N TRP A 68 9.07 8.71 4.97
CA TRP A 68 8.54 7.67 4.11
C TRP A 68 9.49 7.28 2.99
N HIS A 69 9.79 6.00 2.91
CA HIS A 69 10.48 5.37 1.79
C HIS A 69 9.48 4.78 0.80
N PRO A 70 9.72 4.93 -0.51
CA PRO A 70 8.88 4.29 -1.53
C PRO A 70 8.84 2.76 -1.37
N SER A 71 7.69 2.18 -1.67
CA SER A 71 7.45 0.73 -1.57
C SER A 71 8.45 -0.13 -2.36
N ILE A 72 8.96 0.37 -3.48
CA ILE A 72 9.95 -0.34 -4.32
C ILE A 72 11.26 -0.62 -3.58
N HIS A 73 11.61 0.20 -2.59
CA HIS A 73 12.83 0.06 -1.78
C HIS A 73 12.61 -0.72 -0.48
N MET A 74 11.37 -1.20 -0.21
CA MET A 74 11.09 -1.95 1.01
C MET A 74 11.87 -3.26 1.07
N PRO A 75 12.70 -3.47 2.10
CA PRO A 75 13.34 -4.75 2.33
C PRO A 75 12.31 -5.85 2.65
N ARG A 76 12.62 -7.10 2.29
CA ARG A 76 11.70 -8.22 2.55
C ARG A 76 11.38 -8.37 4.04
N ARG A 77 12.35 -8.12 4.92
CA ARG A 77 12.19 -8.19 6.39
C ARG A 77 11.21 -7.14 6.94
N ALA A 78 11.05 -6.03 6.24
CA ALA A 78 10.11 -4.98 6.59
C ALA A 78 8.67 -5.26 6.09
N SER A 79 8.48 -6.27 5.23
CA SER A 79 7.17 -6.55 4.64
C SER A 79 6.31 -7.38 5.59
N ARG A 80 5.18 -6.82 6.02
CA ARG A 80 4.16 -7.48 6.85
C ARG A 80 3.08 -8.20 6.03
N ILE A 81 3.06 -8.01 4.70
CA ILE A 81 2.09 -8.63 3.81
C ILE A 81 2.81 -9.68 2.97
N LEU A 82 2.57 -10.94 3.30
CA LEU A 82 3.03 -12.08 2.54
C LEU A 82 1.84 -12.68 1.78
N LEU A 83 1.99 -12.82 0.46
CA LEU A 83 0.98 -13.37 -0.43
C LEU A 83 1.52 -14.65 -1.07
N GLU A 84 0.68 -15.69 -1.08
CA GLU A 84 0.91 -16.91 -1.83
C GLU A 84 0.04 -16.89 -3.08
N ILE A 85 0.64 -17.04 -4.25
CA ILE A 85 -0.09 -17.16 -5.51
C ILE A 85 -0.76 -18.54 -5.53
N VAL A 86 -2.07 -18.56 -5.70
CA VAL A 86 -2.89 -19.79 -5.70
C VAL A 86 -3.17 -20.23 -7.12
N SER A 87 -3.43 -19.27 -8.02
CA SER A 87 -3.64 -19.56 -9.44
C SER A 87 -3.19 -18.40 -10.33
N VAL A 88 -2.89 -18.74 -11.58
CA VAL A 88 -2.60 -17.77 -12.63
C VAL A 88 -3.32 -18.26 -13.88
N ARG A 89 -4.16 -17.41 -14.47
CA ARG A 89 -4.87 -17.70 -15.72
C ARG A 89 -4.82 -16.52 -16.68
N VAL A 90 -5.10 -16.76 -17.94
CA VAL A 90 -5.22 -15.72 -18.97
C VAL A 90 -6.65 -15.71 -19.46
N GLU A 91 -7.26 -14.52 -19.48
CA GLU A 91 -8.62 -14.35 -19.98
C GLU A 91 -8.79 -12.98 -20.65
N ARG A 92 -9.95 -12.75 -21.27
CA ARG A 92 -10.27 -11.42 -21.78
C ARG A 92 -10.70 -10.52 -20.64
N LEU A 93 -10.33 -9.25 -20.71
CA LEU A 93 -10.67 -8.26 -19.68
C LEU A 93 -12.18 -8.19 -19.39
N ASN A 94 -13.00 -8.26 -20.44
CA ASN A 94 -14.46 -8.16 -20.30
C ASN A 94 -15.13 -9.46 -19.80
N ASP A 95 -14.37 -10.55 -19.63
CA ASP A 95 -14.84 -11.78 -18.98
C ASP A 95 -14.79 -11.66 -17.44
N CYS A 96 -14.26 -10.55 -16.91
CA CYS A 96 -14.24 -10.25 -15.49
C CYS A 96 -15.66 -10.27 -14.92
N SER A 97 -15.91 -11.21 -14.01
CA SER A 97 -17.21 -11.34 -13.35
C SER A 97 -17.39 -10.31 -12.24
N ASP A 98 -18.63 -10.13 -11.79
CA ASP A 98 -18.92 -9.31 -10.60
C ASP A 98 -18.19 -9.80 -9.34
N ALA A 99 -17.91 -11.10 -9.25
CA ALA A 99 -17.16 -11.68 -8.14
C ALA A 99 -15.68 -11.29 -8.23
N ASP A 100 -15.08 -11.37 -9.41
CA ASP A 100 -13.70 -10.94 -9.66
C ASP A 100 -13.56 -9.43 -9.42
N ALA A 101 -14.49 -8.62 -9.94
CA ALA A 101 -14.50 -7.18 -9.73
C ALA A 101 -14.57 -6.80 -8.22
N ARG A 102 -15.37 -7.53 -7.41
CA ARG A 102 -15.37 -7.34 -5.96
C ARG A 102 -14.04 -7.72 -5.32
N ALA A 103 -13.41 -8.79 -5.79
CA ALA A 103 -12.11 -9.22 -5.29
C ALA A 103 -11.00 -8.20 -5.61
N GLU A 104 -11.12 -7.48 -6.74
CA GLU A 104 -10.25 -6.35 -7.11
C GLU A 104 -10.55 -5.07 -6.32
N GLY A 105 -11.54 -5.08 -5.43
CA GLY A 105 -11.88 -3.93 -4.58
C GLY A 105 -12.91 -2.97 -5.18
N THR A 106 -13.64 -3.37 -6.22
CA THR A 106 -14.71 -2.59 -6.84
C THR A 106 -16.10 -3.18 -6.55
N PRO A 107 -16.66 -2.93 -5.35
CA PRO A 107 -17.92 -3.56 -4.92
C PRO A 107 -19.16 -3.08 -5.69
N GLY A 108 -19.05 -2.03 -6.50
CA GLY A 108 -20.18 -1.32 -7.05
C GLY A 108 -20.83 -0.38 -6.02
N GLY A 109 -21.96 0.21 -6.36
CA GLY A 109 -22.72 1.07 -5.45
C GLY A 109 -23.13 2.42 -6.06
N HIS A 110 -23.80 3.24 -5.24
CA HIS A 110 -24.13 4.61 -5.61
C HIS A 110 -22.91 5.53 -5.46
N GLY A 111 -22.72 6.44 -6.43
CA GLY A 111 -21.68 7.48 -6.37
C GLY A 111 -20.24 6.99 -6.55
N VAL A 112 -20.03 5.70 -6.83
CA VAL A 112 -18.69 5.12 -7.09
C VAL A 112 -18.14 5.51 -8.47
N ILE A 113 -19.03 5.87 -9.41
CA ILE A 113 -18.69 6.39 -10.73
C ILE A 113 -19.17 7.85 -10.81
N PRO A 114 -18.27 8.83 -11.01
CA PRO A 114 -18.67 10.24 -11.13
C PRO A 114 -19.72 10.45 -12.22
N SER A 115 -20.76 11.24 -11.92
CA SER A 115 -21.86 11.56 -12.84
C SER A 115 -22.74 10.38 -13.26
N TYR A 116 -22.59 9.21 -12.65
CA TYR A 116 -23.46 8.05 -12.86
C TYR A 116 -24.55 8.03 -11.78
N ASN A 117 -25.79 8.26 -12.19
CA ASN A 117 -26.92 8.46 -11.27
C ASN A 117 -27.57 7.15 -10.78
N TYR A 118 -27.09 6.02 -11.23
CA TYR A 118 -27.61 4.72 -10.89
C TYR A 118 -26.68 3.97 -9.93
N HIS A 119 -27.17 2.87 -9.40
CA HIS A 119 -26.34 1.93 -8.65
C HIS A 119 -25.47 1.15 -9.63
N ALA A 120 -24.16 1.39 -9.61
CA ALA A 120 -23.23 0.67 -10.45
C ALA A 120 -23.06 -0.78 -10.00
N THR A 121 -23.01 -1.71 -10.93
CA THR A 121 -22.57 -3.07 -10.66
C THR A 121 -21.08 -3.11 -10.35
N PRO A 122 -20.54 -4.16 -9.74
CA PRO A 122 -19.10 -4.34 -9.54
C PRO A 122 -18.30 -4.24 -10.85
N SER A 123 -18.77 -4.88 -11.91
CA SER A 123 -18.12 -4.82 -13.23
C SER A 123 -18.14 -3.42 -13.84
N GLU A 124 -19.23 -2.66 -13.72
CA GLU A 124 -19.27 -1.26 -14.16
C GLU A 124 -18.29 -0.38 -13.37
N HIS A 125 -18.19 -0.59 -12.05
CA HIS A 125 -17.22 0.12 -11.23
C HIS A 125 -15.79 -0.23 -11.64
N PHE A 126 -15.50 -1.51 -11.88
CA PHE A 126 -14.19 -1.97 -12.32
C PHE A 126 -13.84 -1.43 -13.71
N SER A 127 -14.78 -1.44 -14.66
CA SER A 127 -14.56 -0.89 -16.00
C SER A 127 -14.21 0.60 -15.97
N HIS A 128 -14.92 1.37 -15.13
CA HIS A 128 -14.63 2.78 -14.92
C HIS A 128 -13.23 3.00 -14.33
N LEU A 129 -12.87 2.23 -13.29
CA LEU A 129 -11.55 2.30 -12.68
C LEU A 129 -10.45 1.93 -13.69
N TRP A 130 -10.66 0.87 -14.48
CA TRP A 130 -9.75 0.44 -15.52
C TRP A 130 -9.48 1.56 -16.54
N GLU A 131 -10.53 2.19 -17.06
CA GLU A 131 -10.40 3.28 -18.02
C GLU A 131 -9.75 4.53 -17.42
N SER A 132 -9.98 4.80 -16.14
CA SER A 132 -9.33 5.93 -15.45
C SER A 132 -7.81 5.75 -15.34
N ILE A 133 -7.34 4.51 -15.27
CA ILE A 133 -5.91 4.17 -15.14
C ILE A 133 -5.26 4.01 -16.52
N ASN A 134 -5.94 3.32 -17.46
CA ASN A 134 -5.35 2.89 -18.72
C ASN A 134 -5.78 3.78 -19.93
N GLY A 135 -6.65 4.75 -19.70
CA GLY A 135 -7.17 5.67 -20.70
C GLY A 135 -8.49 5.23 -21.32
N ALA A 136 -9.19 6.21 -21.91
CA ALA A 136 -10.49 6.00 -22.53
C ALA A 136 -10.43 4.96 -23.67
N GLY A 137 -11.42 4.07 -23.72
CA GLY A 137 -11.51 2.99 -24.70
C GLY A 137 -10.68 1.76 -24.40
N SER A 138 -9.88 1.78 -23.33
CA SER A 138 -9.05 0.62 -22.93
C SER A 138 -9.89 -0.57 -22.50
N TRP A 139 -11.07 -0.35 -21.92
CA TRP A 139 -12.04 -1.39 -21.61
C TRP A 139 -12.64 -2.02 -22.88
N ALA A 140 -13.07 -1.17 -23.83
CA ALA A 140 -13.65 -1.62 -25.09
C ALA A 140 -12.64 -2.40 -25.98
N ALA A 141 -11.34 -2.14 -25.84
CA ALA A 141 -10.29 -2.86 -26.51
C ALA A 141 -10.21 -4.34 -26.10
N ASN A 142 -10.79 -4.67 -24.95
CA ASN A 142 -10.89 -6.03 -24.42
C ASN A 142 -9.58 -6.85 -24.54
N PRO A 143 -8.46 -6.36 -23.99
CA PRO A 143 -7.17 -7.03 -24.10
C PRO A 143 -7.16 -8.38 -23.36
N TRP A 144 -6.20 -9.22 -23.69
CA TRP A 144 -5.84 -10.35 -22.86
C TRP A 144 -5.15 -9.86 -21.58
N VAL A 145 -5.57 -10.38 -20.44
CA VAL A 145 -5.01 -10.04 -19.14
C VAL A 145 -4.60 -11.28 -18.37
N TRP A 146 -3.61 -11.11 -17.50
CA TRP A 146 -3.27 -12.11 -16.49
C TRP A 146 -4.15 -11.89 -15.27
N VAL A 147 -4.89 -12.92 -14.89
CA VAL A 147 -5.61 -12.94 -13.61
C VAL A 147 -4.79 -13.76 -12.63
N ILE A 148 -4.39 -13.11 -11.54
CA ILE A 148 -3.53 -13.70 -10.52
C ILE A 148 -4.32 -13.76 -9.23
N GLU A 149 -4.66 -14.97 -8.80
CA GLU A 149 -5.30 -15.20 -7.52
C GLU A 149 -4.24 -15.43 -6.45
N PHE A 150 -4.41 -14.80 -5.31
CA PHE A 150 -3.53 -14.95 -4.18
C PHE A 150 -4.30 -14.96 -2.86
N LYS A 151 -3.72 -15.60 -1.86
CA LYS A 151 -4.19 -15.55 -0.47
C LYS A 151 -3.13 -14.92 0.41
N ARG A 152 -3.56 -14.23 1.46
CA ARG A 152 -2.67 -13.75 2.50
C ARG A 152 -2.17 -14.93 3.32
N VAL A 153 -0.86 -15.00 3.52
CA VAL A 153 -0.22 -15.96 4.42
C VAL A 153 0.14 -15.21 5.69
N ALA A 154 -0.06 -15.85 6.84
CA ALA A 154 0.44 -15.30 8.10
C ALA A 154 1.98 -15.27 8.04
N PRO A 155 2.63 -14.22 8.54
CA PRO A 155 4.08 -14.13 8.64
C PRO A 155 4.63 -15.18 9.63
#